data_f7eaacd25860f063e440f2a08e9eb078
#
_entry.id   f7eaacd25860f063e440f2a08e9eb078
#
_cell.length_a   1.000
_cell.length_b   1.000
_cell.length_c   1.000
_cell.angle_alpha   90.00
_cell.angle_beta   90.00
_cell.angle_gamma   90.00
#
_symmetry.space_group_name_H-M   'P 1'
#
loop_
_entity.id
_entity.type
_entity.pdbx_description
1 polymer ?
#
loop_
_entity_poly.entity_id
_entity_poly.type
_entity_poly.pdbx_seq_one_letter_code
_entity_poly.pdbx_strand_id
1 'polypeptide(L)'
;RGDLVFMHIANFIDELLEKFYKMPRHYYVKTREDLVGQLVLCMSPHNCAGVVGRIVGFSKVQGLMASPYMHAAMRRDCDGDEAAVMLMLDALLNFSRKFLPSHRGGTQDAPLVLNSRIRAGEVDDQILDFEVCSEYPLELYQMAELGKHSSEIKIETVKTRLRSGGDTFTGIGFTHDTEDFNAGVVNSSYKSLPTMKDKVFSQMDLVKKLRAVDADDVA
;
A
#
# COMPACT_ATOMS: atom_id res chain seq x y z
N ARG A 1 -0.31 -5.60 -15.61
CA ARG A 1 0.28 -6.21 -14.40
C ARG A 1 1.54 -5.42 -14.06
N GLY A 2 1.76 -5.17 -12.76
CA GLY A 2 2.90 -4.36 -12.30
C GLY A 2 4.27 -4.95 -12.66
N ASP A 3 4.40 -6.26 -12.62
CA ASP A 3 5.62 -6.97 -13.03
C ASP A 3 6.03 -6.64 -14.48
N LEU A 4 5.09 -6.66 -15.43
CA LEU A 4 5.36 -6.33 -16.82
C LEU A 4 5.74 -4.86 -17.01
N VAL A 5 5.07 -3.96 -16.30
CA VAL A 5 5.38 -2.53 -16.34
C VAL A 5 6.81 -2.28 -15.84
N PHE A 6 7.19 -2.86 -14.70
CA PHE A 6 8.55 -2.73 -14.18
C PHE A 6 9.60 -3.34 -15.09
N MET A 7 9.33 -4.48 -15.73
CA MET A 7 10.26 -5.05 -16.72
C MET A 7 10.48 -4.10 -17.89
N HIS A 8 9.42 -3.50 -18.42
CA HIS A 8 9.54 -2.54 -19.53
C HIS A 8 10.30 -1.29 -19.11
N ILE A 9 10.03 -0.75 -17.93
CA ILE A 9 10.76 0.41 -17.40
C ILE A 9 12.23 0.07 -17.17
N ALA A 10 12.54 -1.06 -16.55
CA ALA A 10 13.92 -1.49 -16.32
C ALA A 10 14.72 -1.61 -17.62
N ASN A 11 14.12 -2.23 -18.64
CA ASN A 11 14.74 -2.34 -19.95
C ASN A 11 14.91 -0.98 -20.62
N PHE A 12 13.92 -0.09 -20.51
CA PHE A 12 14.03 1.28 -21.02
C PHE A 12 15.18 2.04 -20.34
N ILE A 13 15.29 1.94 -19.01
CA ILE A 13 16.37 2.58 -18.26
C ILE A 13 17.73 2.03 -18.69
N ASP A 14 17.85 0.73 -18.87
CA ASP A 14 19.09 0.11 -19.37
C ASP A 14 19.46 0.62 -20.76
N GLU A 15 18.49 0.75 -21.66
CA GLU A 15 18.74 1.36 -22.99
C GLU A 15 19.11 2.84 -22.90
N LEU A 16 18.46 3.59 -22.00
CA LEU A 16 18.76 4.99 -21.76
C LEU A 16 20.20 5.18 -21.26
N LEU A 17 20.63 4.35 -20.32
CA LEU A 17 22.01 4.35 -19.81
C LEU A 17 22.98 4.05 -20.92
N GLU A 18 22.77 2.97 -21.68
CA GLU A 18 23.69 2.51 -22.72
C GLU A 18 23.74 3.46 -23.92
N LYS A 19 22.55 3.80 -24.46
CA LYS A 19 22.49 4.54 -25.75
C LYS A 19 22.66 6.05 -25.59
N PHE A 20 22.14 6.63 -24.50
CA PHE A 20 22.20 8.07 -24.29
C PHE A 20 23.33 8.50 -23.36
N TYR A 21 23.41 7.94 -22.17
CA TYR A 21 24.43 8.31 -21.18
C TYR A 21 25.79 7.66 -21.41
N LYS A 22 25.90 6.66 -22.31
CA LYS A 22 27.12 5.88 -22.58
C LYS A 22 27.68 5.21 -21.33
N MET A 23 26.79 4.74 -20.48
CA MET A 23 27.06 4.04 -19.22
C MET A 23 26.68 2.55 -19.34
N PRO A 24 27.25 1.69 -18.51
CA PRO A 24 26.81 0.29 -18.43
C PRO A 24 25.32 0.19 -18.04
N ARG A 25 24.65 -0.85 -18.52
CA ARG A 25 23.31 -1.23 -18.07
C ARG A 25 23.32 -1.48 -16.58
N HIS A 26 22.18 -1.33 -15.93
CA HIS A 26 22.03 -1.50 -14.47
C HIS A 26 21.19 -2.71 -14.08
N TYR A 27 20.01 -2.86 -14.68
CA TYR A 27 19.02 -3.84 -14.25
C TYR A 27 19.20 -5.23 -14.85
N TYR A 28 19.52 -5.33 -16.13
CA TYR A 28 19.65 -6.60 -16.87
C TYR A 28 18.45 -7.54 -16.75
N VAL A 29 17.24 -6.99 -16.63
CA VAL A 29 16.02 -7.75 -16.40
C VAL A 29 15.59 -8.54 -17.63
N LYS A 30 15.43 -9.85 -17.49
CA LYS A 30 14.87 -10.76 -18.49
C LYS A 30 13.55 -11.35 -18.06
N THR A 31 13.41 -11.64 -16.79
CA THR A 31 12.23 -12.21 -16.15
C THR A 31 11.77 -11.34 -14.99
N ARG A 32 10.55 -11.52 -14.51
CA ARG A 32 10.04 -10.78 -13.35
C ARG A 32 10.81 -11.09 -12.07
N GLU A 33 11.38 -12.28 -12.00
CA GLU A 33 12.19 -12.73 -10.85
C GLU A 33 13.46 -11.88 -10.69
N ASP A 34 14.02 -11.36 -11.79
CA ASP A 34 15.18 -10.47 -11.77
C ASP A 34 14.88 -9.11 -11.12
N LEU A 35 13.59 -8.75 -11.01
CA LEU A 35 13.15 -7.56 -10.31
C LEU A 35 13.11 -7.72 -8.79
N VAL A 36 13.08 -8.96 -8.28
CA VAL A 36 13.09 -9.21 -6.85
C VAL A 36 14.41 -8.75 -6.26
N GLY A 37 14.33 -7.97 -5.20
CA GLY A 37 15.50 -7.33 -4.59
C GLY A 37 15.81 -5.91 -5.10
N GLN A 38 15.19 -5.47 -6.20
CA GLN A 38 15.39 -4.11 -6.72
C GLN A 38 14.74 -3.07 -5.79
N LEU A 39 15.41 -1.92 -5.69
CA LEU A 39 14.91 -0.78 -4.92
C LEU A 39 13.81 -0.06 -5.67
N VAL A 40 12.78 0.29 -4.93
CA VAL A 40 11.65 1.08 -5.40
C VAL A 40 11.42 2.28 -4.49
N LEU A 41 10.80 3.29 -5.05
CA LEU A 41 10.27 4.43 -4.33
C LEU A 41 8.75 4.30 -4.30
N CYS A 42 8.21 4.31 -3.11
CA CYS A 42 6.77 4.20 -2.88
C CYS A 42 6.24 5.48 -2.27
N MET A 43 5.12 5.96 -2.77
CA MET A 43 4.53 7.22 -2.33
C MET A 43 3.02 7.25 -2.55
N SER A 44 2.37 8.12 -1.83
CA SER A 44 1.04 8.59 -2.17
C SER A 44 1.11 9.39 -3.49
N PRO A 45 0.20 9.21 -4.45
CA PRO A 45 0.30 9.82 -5.78
C PRO A 45 0.46 11.35 -5.77
N HIS A 46 -0.06 12.02 -4.75
CA HIS A 46 -0.06 13.48 -4.63
C HIS A 46 0.88 14.01 -3.54
N ASN A 47 1.82 13.19 -3.10
CA ASN A 47 2.79 13.56 -2.08
C ASN A 47 4.18 13.63 -2.71
N CYS A 48 5.00 14.58 -2.25
CA CYS A 48 6.40 14.71 -2.66
C CYS A 48 7.39 13.89 -1.81
N ALA A 49 6.93 13.23 -0.75
CA ALA A 49 7.75 12.41 0.11
C ALA A 49 7.61 10.92 -0.27
N GLY A 50 8.65 10.33 -0.77
CA GLY A 50 8.71 8.93 -1.13
C GLY A 50 9.47 8.08 -0.12
N VAL A 51 8.96 6.90 0.16
CA VAL A 51 9.58 5.91 1.04
C VAL A 51 10.29 4.87 0.19
N VAL A 52 11.56 4.64 0.49
CA VAL A 52 12.36 3.64 -0.19
C VAL A 52 11.96 2.24 0.28
N GLY A 53 11.64 1.39 -0.66
CA GLY A 53 11.31 -0.02 -0.43
C GLY A 53 12.14 -0.94 -1.31
N ARG A 54 11.87 -2.23 -1.17
CA ARG A 54 12.50 -3.28 -1.96
C ARG A 54 11.44 -4.26 -2.43
N ILE A 55 11.47 -4.64 -3.70
CA ILE A 55 10.58 -5.67 -4.23
C ILE A 55 10.96 -7.00 -3.59
N VAL A 56 10.00 -7.65 -2.93
CA VAL A 56 10.18 -8.97 -2.33
C VAL A 56 9.49 -10.08 -3.13
N GLY A 57 8.59 -9.72 -4.05
CA GLY A 57 7.91 -10.66 -4.91
C GLY A 57 6.72 -10.03 -5.63
N PHE A 58 5.98 -10.86 -6.35
CA PHE A 58 4.78 -10.47 -7.10
C PHE A 58 3.65 -11.45 -6.82
N SER A 59 2.49 -10.91 -6.47
CA SER A 59 1.27 -11.71 -6.31
C SER A 59 0.34 -11.54 -7.51
N LYS A 60 -0.69 -12.38 -7.59
CA LYS A 60 -1.76 -12.26 -8.59
C LYS A 60 -2.81 -11.24 -8.19
N VAL A 61 -2.85 -10.88 -6.93
CA VAL A 61 -3.80 -9.91 -6.37
C VAL A 61 -3.45 -8.52 -6.89
N GLN A 62 -4.46 -7.74 -7.24
CA GLN A 62 -4.29 -6.35 -7.65
C GLN A 62 -4.15 -5.49 -6.39
N GLY A 63 -2.93 -5.21 -6.00
CA GLY A 63 -2.66 -4.39 -4.82
C GLY A 63 -1.17 -4.33 -4.50
N LEU A 64 -0.82 -3.52 -3.52
CA LEU A 64 0.50 -3.41 -2.93
C LEU A 64 0.44 -4.03 -1.53
N MET A 65 1.30 -5.01 -1.29
CA MET A 65 1.49 -5.62 0.02
C MET A 65 2.82 -5.16 0.58
N ALA A 66 2.79 -4.58 1.75
CA ALA A 66 3.99 -4.11 2.45
C ALA A 66 3.77 -4.14 3.96
N SER A 67 4.82 -3.87 4.72
CA SER A 67 4.68 -3.67 6.17
C SER A 67 3.68 -2.54 6.46
N PRO A 68 2.86 -2.67 7.52
CA PRO A 68 1.96 -1.59 7.96
C PRO A 68 2.68 -0.26 8.14
N TYR A 69 3.90 -0.27 8.65
CA TYR A 69 4.73 0.93 8.79
C TYR A 69 5.08 1.59 7.47
N MET A 70 5.26 0.80 6.41
CA MET A 70 5.52 1.36 5.08
C MET A 70 4.27 2.03 4.52
N HIS A 71 3.09 1.43 4.69
CA HIS A 71 1.82 2.03 4.30
C HIS A 71 1.58 3.35 5.03
N ALA A 72 1.82 3.38 6.34
CA ALA A 72 1.69 4.58 7.15
C ALA A 72 2.70 5.66 6.79
N ALA A 73 3.94 5.28 6.51
CA ALA A 73 4.98 6.22 6.07
C ALA A 73 4.65 6.86 4.71
N MET A 74 3.94 6.14 3.86
CA MET A 74 3.37 6.67 2.62
C MET A 74 2.09 7.50 2.85
N ARG A 75 1.57 7.52 4.06
CA ARG A 75 0.26 8.09 4.42
C ARG A 75 -0.88 7.47 3.61
N ARG A 76 -0.85 6.14 3.52
CA ARG A 76 -1.88 5.31 2.89
C ARG A 76 -2.35 4.26 3.88
N ASP A 77 -3.65 4.15 4.00
CA ASP A 77 -4.31 3.04 4.70
C ASP A 77 -4.65 1.91 3.72
N CYS A 78 -5.40 0.94 4.17
CA CYS A 78 -5.70 -0.26 3.40
C CYS A 78 -7.17 -0.33 2.94
N ASP A 79 -7.84 0.81 2.83
CA ASP A 79 -9.27 0.91 2.50
C ASP A 79 -9.55 1.04 0.99
N GLY A 80 -8.51 1.02 0.15
CA GLY A 80 -8.64 1.14 -1.30
C GLY A 80 -7.90 2.33 -1.90
N ASP A 81 -7.05 2.97 -1.14
CA ASP A 81 -6.20 4.05 -1.61
C ASP A 81 -5.20 3.59 -2.69
N GLU A 82 -4.84 4.50 -3.56
CA GLU A 82 -3.80 4.27 -4.54
C GLU A 82 -2.41 4.61 -3.97
N ALA A 83 -1.41 3.82 -4.35
CA ALA A 83 -0.01 4.10 -4.12
C ALA A 83 0.76 4.09 -5.45
N ALA A 84 1.66 5.04 -5.62
CA ALA A 84 2.62 5.03 -6.72
C ALA A 84 3.88 4.26 -6.31
N VAL A 85 4.35 3.41 -7.20
CA VAL A 85 5.60 2.66 -7.01
C VAL A 85 6.46 2.83 -8.24
N MET A 86 7.68 3.31 -8.06
CA MET A 86 8.64 3.55 -9.14
C MET A 86 9.93 2.80 -8.88
N LEU A 87 10.59 2.31 -9.93
CA LEU A 87 11.95 1.83 -9.78
C LEU A 87 12.87 2.98 -9.35
N MET A 88 13.77 2.72 -8.40
CA MET A 88 14.61 3.77 -7.82
C MET A 88 15.40 4.54 -8.86
N LEU A 89 16.02 3.84 -9.81
CA LEU A 89 16.84 4.50 -10.83
C LEU A 89 16.00 5.29 -11.82
N ASP A 90 14.77 4.84 -12.12
CA ASP A 90 13.82 5.61 -12.92
C ASP A 90 13.47 6.94 -12.23
N ALA A 91 13.15 6.90 -10.96
CA ALA A 91 12.91 8.10 -10.18
C ALA A 91 14.13 9.06 -10.17
N LEU A 92 15.33 8.54 -9.98
CA LEU A 92 16.55 9.35 -9.93
C LEU A 92 16.94 9.97 -11.28
N LEU A 93 16.70 9.28 -12.39
CA LEU A 93 17.04 9.77 -13.71
C LEU A 93 16.00 10.72 -14.30
N ASN A 94 14.74 10.45 -14.09
CA ASN A 94 13.63 11.17 -14.70
C ASN A 94 13.13 12.34 -13.87
N PHE A 95 13.32 12.31 -12.56
CA PHE A 95 13.01 13.45 -11.70
C PHE A 95 14.17 14.43 -11.63
N SER A 96 14.22 15.35 -12.56
CA SER A 96 15.21 16.43 -12.52
C SER A 96 14.63 17.62 -11.76
N ARG A 97 15.53 18.47 -11.21
CA ARG A 97 15.11 19.70 -10.56
C ARG A 97 14.41 20.71 -11.50
N LYS A 98 14.36 20.46 -12.80
CA LYS A 98 13.55 21.24 -13.74
C LYS A 98 12.06 20.99 -13.61
N PHE A 99 11.66 19.89 -13.01
CA PHE A 99 10.29 19.56 -12.68
C PHE A 99 9.83 20.07 -11.31
N LEU A 100 10.76 20.69 -10.53
CA LEU A 100 10.41 21.39 -9.29
C LEU A 100 9.50 22.58 -9.60
N PRO A 101 8.26 22.62 -9.10
CA PRO A 101 7.45 23.81 -9.20
C PRO A 101 8.11 24.92 -8.37
N SER A 102 8.20 26.09 -8.96
CA SER A 102 8.72 27.29 -8.25
C SER A 102 7.67 28.01 -7.41
N HIS A 103 6.43 27.52 -7.38
CA HIS A 103 5.30 28.15 -6.72
C HIS A 103 4.41 27.14 -5.98
N ARG A 104 3.62 27.62 -5.03
CA ARG A 104 2.63 26.80 -4.31
C ARG A 104 1.56 26.31 -5.28
N GLY A 105 1.16 25.04 -5.11
CA GLY A 105 0.15 24.41 -5.96
C GLY A 105 0.63 24.07 -7.35
N GLY A 106 1.96 23.98 -7.54
CA GLY A 106 2.56 23.42 -8.75
C GLY A 106 2.08 21.99 -9.03
N THR A 107 2.55 21.44 -10.12
CA THR A 107 2.19 20.08 -10.56
C THR A 107 2.42 19.07 -9.43
N GLN A 108 1.45 18.16 -9.27
CA GLN A 108 1.45 17.17 -8.21
C GLN A 108 2.57 16.12 -8.34
N ASP A 109 3.20 16.03 -9.50
CA ASP A 109 4.38 15.21 -9.77
C ASP A 109 5.69 15.93 -9.41
N ALA A 110 5.63 16.77 -8.38
CA ALA A 110 6.77 17.49 -7.87
C ALA A 110 7.85 16.53 -7.36
N PRO A 111 9.11 16.98 -7.36
CA PRO A 111 10.25 16.14 -7.07
C PRO A 111 10.22 15.54 -5.68
N LEU A 112 10.78 14.40 -5.61
CA LEU A 112 10.67 13.47 -4.52
C LEU A 112 11.72 13.75 -3.47
N VAL A 113 11.28 13.90 -2.24
CA VAL A 113 12.14 13.75 -1.07
C VAL A 113 12.18 12.27 -0.73
N LEU A 114 13.38 11.68 -0.77
CA LEU A 114 13.58 10.27 -0.48
C LEU A 114 13.80 10.04 0.99
N ASN A 115 13.08 9.10 1.56
CA ASN A 115 13.29 8.65 2.93
C ASN A 115 13.56 7.14 2.96
N SER A 116 14.72 6.75 3.48
CA SER A 116 15.11 5.34 3.64
C SER A 116 14.88 4.81 5.07
N ARG A 117 14.46 5.65 6.00
CA ARG A 117 14.22 5.27 7.39
C ARG A 117 12.79 5.60 7.79
N ILE A 118 12.13 4.63 8.40
CA ILE A 118 10.83 4.80 9.03
C ILE A 118 11.04 4.85 10.54
N ARG A 119 10.59 5.94 11.17
CA ARG A 119 10.52 6.04 12.62
C ARG A 119 9.14 5.63 13.06
N ALA A 120 9.02 4.48 13.67
CA ALA A 120 7.75 3.87 14.02
C ALA A 120 6.85 4.76 14.89
N GLY A 121 7.42 5.64 15.73
CA GLY A 121 6.66 6.58 16.56
C GLY A 121 6.18 7.84 15.83
N GLU A 122 6.60 8.07 14.57
CA GLU A 122 6.28 9.27 13.79
C GLU A 122 5.44 8.95 12.54
N VAL A 123 4.87 7.75 12.47
CA VAL A 123 3.93 7.36 11.42
C VAL A 123 2.54 7.93 11.71
N ASP A 124 1.67 7.91 10.71
CA ASP A 124 0.29 8.37 10.84
C ASP A 124 -0.44 7.62 11.97
N ASP A 125 -1.28 8.34 12.72
CA ASP A 125 -1.98 7.79 13.89
C ASP A 125 -2.82 6.55 13.58
N GLN A 126 -3.34 6.42 12.37
CA GLN A 126 -4.13 5.27 11.95
C GLN A 126 -3.36 3.96 12.10
N ILE A 127 -2.04 3.95 11.83
CA ILE A 127 -1.23 2.75 12.00
C ILE A 127 -1.01 2.39 13.47
N LEU A 128 -1.05 3.36 14.36
CA LEU A 128 -0.84 3.13 15.79
C LEU A 128 -1.95 2.28 16.41
N ASP A 129 -3.14 2.35 15.86
CA ASP A 129 -4.30 1.57 16.27
C ASP A 129 -4.43 0.24 15.50
N PHE A 130 -3.47 -0.05 14.60
CA PHE A 130 -3.44 -1.30 13.84
C PHE A 130 -3.21 -2.48 14.79
N GLU A 131 -4.08 -3.48 14.72
CA GLU A 131 -4.01 -4.69 15.54
C GLU A 131 -2.94 -5.63 14.99
N VAL A 132 -2.14 -6.18 15.89
CA VAL A 132 -1.00 -7.05 15.53
C VAL A 132 -1.16 -8.47 16.05
N CYS A 133 -2.29 -8.78 16.68
CA CYS A 133 -2.60 -10.12 17.19
C CYS A 133 -2.91 -11.11 16.06
N SER A 134 -2.65 -12.38 16.30
CA SER A 134 -3.04 -13.48 15.39
C SER A 134 -4.45 -14.01 15.66
N GLU A 135 -4.98 -13.78 16.86
CA GLU A 135 -6.30 -14.22 17.28
C GLU A 135 -6.95 -13.14 18.13
N TYR A 136 -8.25 -12.92 17.95
CA TYR A 136 -9.01 -12.04 18.83
C TYR A 136 -9.41 -12.78 20.10
N PRO A 137 -9.27 -12.15 21.29
CA PRO A 137 -9.74 -12.74 22.53
C PRO A 137 -11.26 -12.86 22.56
N LEU A 138 -11.77 -13.91 23.18
CA LEU A 138 -13.22 -14.12 23.35
C LEU A 138 -13.92 -12.93 24.03
N GLU A 139 -13.20 -12.24 24.91
CA GLU A 139 -13.66 -11.02 25.58
C GLU A 139 -14.10 -9.94 24.57
N LEU A 140 -13.44 -9.82 23.41
CA LEU A 140 -13.83 -8.87 22.36
C LEU A 140 -15.29 -9.11 21.92
N TYR A 141 -15.65 -10.37 21.67
CA TYR A 141 -16.98 -10.73 21.20
C TYR A 141 -18.03 -10.54 22.30
N GLN A 142 -17.70 -10.94 23.53
CA GLN A 142 -18.60 -10.77 24.69
C GLN A 142 -18.87 -9.29 24.98
N MET A 143 -17.86 -8.43 24.88
CA MET A 143 -18.01 -7.00 25.10
C MET A 143 -18.76 -6.33 23.94
N ALA A 144 -18.60 -6.82 22.72
CA ALA A 144 -19.36 -6.35 21.56
C ALA A 144 -20.86 -6.65 21.71
N GLU A 145 -21.23 -7.85 22.21
CA GLU A 145 -22.63 -8.17 22.52
C GLU A 145 -23.25 -7.23 23.56
N LEU A 146 -22.43 -6.73 24.48
CA LEU A 146 -22.85 -5.76 25.50
C LEU A 146 -22.83 -4.31 24.96
N GLY A 147 -22.53 -4.08 23.70
CA GLY A 147 -22.43 -2.74 23.10
C GLY A 147 -21.30 -1.88 23.66
N LYS A 148 -20.24 -2.51 24.17
CA LYS A 148 -19.08 -1.81 24.72
C LYS A 148 -18.16 -1.30 23.61
N HIS A 149 -17.48 -0.20 23.88
CA HIS A 149 -16.51 0.36 22.94
C HIS A 149 -15.22 -0.47 22.88
N SER A 150 -14.62 -0.60 21.70
CA SER A 150 -13.41 -1.41 21.48
C SER A 150 -12.22 -0.97 22.34
N SER A 151 -12.13 0.30 22.72
CA SER A 151 -11.06 0.82 23.60
C SER A 151 -11.11 0.27 25.04
N GLU A 152 -12.21 -0.35 25.43
CA GLU A 152 -12.35 -1.01 26.74
C GLU A 152 -11.69 -2.40 26.77
N ILE A 153 -11.33 -2.92 25.61
CA ILE A 153 -10.77 -4.27 25.44
C ILE A 153 -9.27 -4.17 25.17
N LYS A 154 -8.50 -5.03 25.82
CA LYS A 154 -7.03 -5.08 25.63
C LYS A 154 -6.68 -5.95 24.44
N ILE A 155 -6.57 -5.34 23.28
CA ILE A 155 -6.00 -5.97 22.08
C ILE A 155 -4.62 -5.37 21.84
N GLU A 156 -3.66 -6.21 21.46
CA GLU A 156 -2.33 -5.73 21.13
C GLU A 156 -2.38 -4.94 19.82
N THR A 157 -1.92 -3.69 19.87
CA THR A 157 -1.81 -2.79 18.73
C THR A 157 -0.37 -2.34 18.55
N VAL A 158 -0.04 -1.76 17.40
CA VAL A 158 1.25 -1.11 17.16
C VAL A 158 1.60 -0.12 18.27
N LYS A 159 0.63 0.67 18.72
CA LYS A 159 0.76 1.64 19.81
C LYS A 159 1.15 0.99 21.14
N THR A 160 0.55 -0.15 21.46
CA THR A 160 0.88 -0.88 22.69
C THR A 160 2.29 -1.46 22.64
N ARG A 161 2.72 -1.97 21.49
CA ARG A 161 4.12 -2.44 21.29
C ARG A 161 5.14 -1.33 21.39
N LEU A 162 4.88 -0.19 20.75
CA LEU A 162 5.77 0.98 20.86
C LEU A 162 5.93 1.42 22.32
N ARG A 163 4.84 1.47 23.09
CA ARG A 163 4.87 1.87 24.50
C ARG A 163 5.61 0.87 25.39
N SER A 164 5.51 -0.41 25.09
CA SER A 164 6.21 -1.46 25.83
C SER A 164 7.69 -1.61 25.46
N GLY A 165 8.15 -0.92 24.41
CA GLY A 165 9.52 -1.05 23.90
C GLY A 165 9.79 -2.38 23.19
N GLY A 166 8.72 -3.09 22.78
CA GLY A 166 8.82 -4.34 22.03
C GLY A 166 9.23 -4.13 20.56
N ASP A 167 9.51 -5.23 19.86
CA ASP A 167 9.77 -5.19 18.42
C ASP A 167 8.50 -4.80 17.67
N THR A 168 8.57 -3.68 16.96
CA THR A 168 7.45 -3.10 16.24
C THR A 168 7.39 -3.51 14.76
N PHE A 169 8.43 -4.17 14.25
CA PHE A 169 8.53 -4.50 12.82
C PHE A 169 8.31 -5.98 12.51
N THR A 170 8.44 -6.85 13.51
CA THR A 170 8.26 -8.29 13.34
C THR A 170 7.19 -8.85 14.28
N GLY A 171 6.81 -10.11 14.06
CA GLY A 171 5.78 -10.77 14.89
C GLY A 171 4.41 -10.15 14.79
N ILE A 172 4.07 -9.58 13.62
CA ILE A 172 2.72 -9.12 13.29
C ILE A 172 1.94 -10.33 12.79
N GLY A 173 0.81 -10.62 13.44
CA GLY A 173 -0.06 -11.72 13.07
C GLY A 173 -1.19 -11.29 12.14
N PHE A 174 -1.90 -12.29 11.61
CA PHE A 174 -3.14 -12.12 10.89
C PHE A 174 -4.24 -12.88 11.64
N THR A 175 -5.42 -12.27 11.75
CA THR A 175 -6.58 -12.89 12.40
C THR A 175 -7.33 -13.87 11.49
N HIS A 176 -6.92 -13.98 10.24
CA HIS A 176 -7.48 -14.90 9.27
C HIS A 176 -6.39 -15.83 8.76
N ASP A 177 -6.70 -17.11 8.68
CA ASP A 177 -5.82 -18.07 8.04
C ASP A 177 -5.67 -17.73 6.56
N THR A 178 -4.44 -17.38 6.17
CA THR A 178 -4.10 -17.05 4.80
C THR A 178 -2.87 -17.83 4.39
N GLU A 179 -3.09 -18.92 3.68
CA GLU A 179 -2.02 -19.76 3.15
C GLU A 179 -1.49 -19.27 1.80
N ASP A 180 -2.33 -18.52 1.06
CA ASP A 180 -1.99 -18.02 -0.27
C ASP A 180 -2.37 -16.56 -0.46
N PHE A 181 -1.37 -15.70 -0.58
CA PHE A 181 -1.56 -14.28 -0.92
C PHE A 181 -2.21 -14.06 -2.30
N ASN A 182 -2.31 -15.08 -3.13
CA ASN A 182 -2.98 -14.99 -4.42
C ASN A 182 -4.47 -15.34 -4.36
N ALA A 183 -4.99 -15.75 -3.21
CA ALA A 183 -6.40 -16.11 -3.02
C ALA A 183 -7.35 -14.89 -2.99
N GLY A 184 -6.81 -13.68 -2.86
CA GLY A 184 -7.60 -12.45 -2.83
C GLY A 184 -8.14 -12.01 -4.20
N VAL A 185 -8.75 -10.84 -4.22
CA VAL A 185 -9.36 -10.25 -5.41
C VAL A 185 -8.30 -9.90 -6.44
N VAL A 186 -8.41 -10.48 -7.64
CA VAL A 186 -7.46 -10.24 -8.75
C VAL A 186 -7.78 -8.97 -9.51
N ASN A 187 -9.07 -8.63 -9.64
CA ASN A 187 -9.53 -7.43 -10.34
C ASN A 187 -10.57 -6.69 -9.52
N SER A 188 -10.43 -5.38 -9.42
CA SER A 188 -11.48 -4.53 -8.85
C SER A 188 -12.57 -4.25 -9.89
N SER A 189 -13.83 -4.39 -9.51
CA SER A 189 -14.97 -3.99 -10.33
C SER A 189 -15.15 -2.48 -10.40
N TYR A 190 -14.45 -1.72 -9.57
CA TYR A 190 -14.58 -0.26 -9.49
C TYR A 190 -14.35 0.44 -10.83
N LYS A 191 -13.38 -0.02 -11.62
CA LYS A 191 -13.06 0.54 -12.95
C LYS A 191 -13.98 0.05 -14.05
N SER A 192 -14.72 -1.03 -13.83
CA SER A 192 -15.68 -1.58 -14.81
C SER A 192 -17.06 -0.95 -14.73
N LEU A 193 -17.33 -0.13 -13.71
CA LEU A 193 -18.58 0.58 -13.50
C LEU A 193 -18.42 2.05 -13.96
N PRO A 194 -18.86 2.41 -15.16
CA PRO A 194 -18.49 3.69 -15.79
C PRO A 194 -19.15 4.90 -15.16
N THR A 195 -20.33 4.75 -14.56
CA THR A 195 -21.09 5.87 -13.98
C THR A 195 -21.31 5.70 -12.48
N MET A 196 -21.57 6.82 -11.78
CA MET A 196 -21.98 6.78 -10.37
C MET A 196 -23.30 6.04 -10.17
N LYS A 197 -24.20 6.15 -11.12
CA LYS A 197 -25.46 5.41 -11.10
C LYS A 197 -25.21 3.89 -11.08
N ASP A 198 -24.35 3.40 -11.97
CA ASP A 198 -24.01 1.97 -12.04
C ASP A 198 -23.35 1.49 -10.73
N LYS A 199 -22.49 2.32 -10.12
CA LYS A 199 -21.87 2.04 -8.83
C LYS A 199 -22.90 1.91 -7.72
N VAL A 200 -23.85 2.85 -7.61
CA VAL A 200 -24.92 2.81 -6.61
C VAL A 200 -25.78 1.58 -6.81
N PHE A 201 -26.22 1.27 -8.03
CA PHE A 201 -27.00 0.07 -8.29
C PHE A 201 -26.25 -1.20 -7.92
N SER A 202 -24.97 -1.30 -8.22
CA SER A 202 -24.15 -2.46 -7.85
C SER A 202 -24.03 -2.60 -6.32
N GLN A 203 -23.91 -1.48 -5.61
CA GLN A 203 -23.89 -1.48 -4.14
C GLN A 203 -25.24 -1.91 -3.57
N MET A 204 -26.35 -1.40 -4.09
CA MET A 204 -27.69 -1.79 -3.65
C MET A 204 -27.99 -3.27 -3.93
N ASP A 205 -27.52 -3.80 -5.05
CA ASP A 205 -27.64 -5.24 -5.34
C ASP A 205 -26.85 -6.10 -4.35
N LEU A 206 -25.70 -5.60 -3.88
CA LEU A 206 -24.94 -6.25 -2.82
C LEU A 206 -25.70 -6.22 -1.49
N VAL A 207 -26.22 -5.06 -1.11
CA VAL A 207 -26.99 -4.88 0.12
C VAL A 207 -28.17 -5.84 0.19
N LYS A 208 -28.93 -6.02 -0.90
CA LYS A 208 -30.02 -6.98 -0.98
C LYS A 208 -29.63 -8.45 -0.74
N LYS A 209 -28.34 -8.77 -0.93
CA LYS A 209 -27.80 -10.10 -0.66
C LYS A 209 -27.33 -10.29 0.78
N LEU A 210 -27.17 -9.20 1.52
CA LEU A 210 -26.73 -9.22 2.91
C LEU A 210 -27.92 -9.40 3.84
N ARG A 211 -27.99 -10.55 4.54
CA ARG A 211 -29.11 -10.86 5.45
C ARG A 211 -29.17 -9.97 6.70
N ALA A 212 -28.04 -9.39 7.08
CA ALA A 212 -27.93 -8.56 8.28
C ALA A 212 -28.29 -7.09 8.05
N VAL A 213 -28.62 -6.70 6.82
CA VAL A 213 -28.88 -5.31 6.44
C VAL A 213 -30.28 -5.19 5.84
N ASP A 214 -31.05 -4.21 6.28
CA ASP A 214 -32.31 -3.84 5.66
C ASP A 214 -32.04 -2.96 4.43
N ALA A 215 -32.39 -3.48 3.26
CA ALA A 215 -32.11 -2.80 1.99
C ALA A 215 -32.97 -1.55 1.79
N ASP A 216 -34.18 -1.50 2.36
CA ASP A 216 -35.06 -0.35 2.27
C ASP A 216 -34.59 0.81 3.17
N ASP A 217 -33.93 0.46 4.29
CA ASP A 217 -33.34 1.43 5.21
C ASP A 217 -32.05 2.06 4.65
N VAL A 218 -31.37 1.36 3.75
CA VAL A 218 -30.13 1.83 3.09
C VAL A 218 -30.45 2.69 1.86
N ALA A 219 -31.62 2.57 1.26
CA ALA A 219 -32.03 3.27 0.06
C ALA A 219 -32.48 4.70 0.31
#